data_6c3d882ee8c5bbb61d432a34a1496a66
#
_entry.id   6c3d882ee8c5bbb61d432a34a1496a66
#
_cell.length_a   1.000
_cell.length_b   1.000
_cell.length_c   1.000
_cell.angle_alpha   90.00
_cell.angle_beta   90.00
_cell.angle_gamma   90.00
#
_symmetry.space_group_name_H-M   'P 1'
#
loop_
_entity.id
_entity.type
_entity.pdbx_description
1 polymer ?
#
loop_
_entity_poly.entity_id
_entity_poly.type
_entity_poly.pdbx_seq_one_letter_code
_entity_poly.pdbx_strand_id
1 'polypeptide(L)'
;KNYTDLLKDDVFKQAFMNNILIALFTIPTSIALAVAMAIFANKVRVGKSLIRVAYFYPTILPMVAVANIWLFIYTPIYGIIGYLDPSLRILGNPDTALWAIIIMLIWKQAGYVMVFYLSGLQGISRELYEAAELDGAKPITIFHKITWPLLKPTTIYVAIISLTNAYKVVDHLYIMTKGGPGNATNMLLFYIYQVGFDFWDTGKADTMTVVLIAMLLLITAIWFFSQDKRTFYG
;
A
#
# COMPACT_ATOMS: atom_id res chain seq x y z
N LYS A 1 7.64 2.28 -33.01
CA LYS A 1 6.54 1.35 -33.32
C LYS A 1 5.99 0.72 -32.02
N ASN A 2 6.82 0.04 -31.23
CA ASN A 2 6.37 -0.68 -30.03
C ASN A 2 5.63 0.21 -29.01
N TYR A 3 6.09 1.44 -28.77
CA TYR A 3 5.44 2.39 -27.84
C TYR A 3 4.07 2.86 -28.35
N THR A 4 3.91 3.06 -29.66
CA THR A 4 2.62 3.46 -30.24
C THR A 4 1.61 2.33 -30.22
N ASP A 5 2.07 1.10 -30.37
CA ASP A 5 1.24 -0.10 -30.32
C ASP A 5 0.82 -0.39 -28.88
N LEU A 6 1.70 -0.13 -27.90
CA LEU A 6 1.40 -0.25 -26.48
C LEU A 6 0.28 0.72 -26.02
N LEU A 7 0.27 1.94 -26.55
CA LEU A 7 -0.78 2.92 -26.25
C LEU A 7 -2.17 2.53 -26.80
N LYS A 8 -2.24 1.56 -27.72
CA LYS A 8 -3.50 1.02 -28.25
C LYS A 8 -3.94 -0.25 -27.52
N ASP A 9 -3.08 -0.82 -26.68
CA ASP A 9 -3.36 -2.04 -25.93
C ASP A 9 -4.29 -1.74 -24.74
N ASP A 10 -5.50 -2.24 -24.81
CA ASP A 10 -6.51 -1.99 -23.76
C ASP A 10 -6.19 -2.71 -22.45
N VAL A 11 -5.51 -3.87 -22.49
CA VAL A 11 -5.05 -4.58 -21.29
C VAL A 11 -3.95 -3.78 -20.59
N PHE A 12 -3.02 -3.19 -21.35
CA PHE A 12 -2.01 -2.30 -20.81
C PHE A 12 -2.63 -1.07 -20.13
N LYS A 13 -3.59 -0.41 -20.77
CA LYS A 13 -4.30 0.75 -20.18
C LYS A 13 -5.01 0.36 -18.89
N GLN A 14 -5.69 -0.77 -18.89
CA GLN A 14 -6.38 -1.30 -17.71
C GLN A 14 -5.39 -1.59 -16.58
N ALA A 15 -4.31 -2.31 -16.85
CA ALA A 15 -3.27 -2.63 -15.88
C ALA A 15 -2.59 -1.37 -15.33
N PHE A 16 -2.34 -0.38 -16.18
CA PHE A 16 -1.81 0.92 -15.79
C PHE A 16 -2.75 1.66 -14.84
N MET A 17 -4.05 1.73 -15.17
CA MET A 17 -5.06 2.37 -14.33
C MET A 17 -5.22 1.64 -12.99
N ASN A 18 -5.22 0.33 -12.98
CA ASN A 18 -5.28 -0.48 -11.76
C ASN A 18 -4.10 -0.19 -10.83
N ASN A 19 -2.88 -0.05 -11.37
CA ASN A 19 -1.72 0.35 -10.58
C ASN A 19 -1.89 1.74 -9.94
N ILE A 20 -2.43 2.71 -10.68
CA ILE A 20 -2.72 4.05 -10.15
C ILE A 20 -3.75 3.96 -9.03
N LEU A 21 -4.83 3.22 -9.22
CA LEU A 21 -5.88 3.04 -8.21
C LEU A 21 -5.33 2.37 -6.94
N ILE A 22 -4.54 1.29 -7.09
CA ILE A 22 -3.88 0.66 -5.94
C ILE A 22 -2.99 1.66 -5.20
N ALA A 23 -2.13 2.40 -5.89
CA ALA A 23 -1.24 3.37 -5.25
C ALA A 23 -2.05 4.47 -4.55
N LEU A 24 -3.07 5.02 -5.22
CA LEU A 24 -3.90 6.11 -4.72
C LEU A 24 -4.70 5.74 -3.47
N PHE A 25 -5.22 4.52 -3.40
CA PHE A 25 -6.04 4.09 -2.25
C PHE A 25 -5.22 3.38 -1.18
N THR A 26 -4.24 2.57 -1.55
CA THR A 26 -3.45 1.81 -0.57
C THR A 26 -2.50 2.71 0.21
N ILE A 27 -1.78 3.62 -0.46
CA ILE A 27 -0.72 4.41 0.19
C ILE A 27 -1.29 5.37 1.25
N PRO A 28 -2.23 6.28 0.93
CA PRO A 28 -2.75 7.22 1.93
C PRO A 28 -3.48 6.52 3.07
N THR A 29 -4.26 5.48 2.75
CA THR A 29 -5.05 4.76 3.75
C THR A 29 -4.14 3.95 4.69
N SER A 30 -3.11 3.28 4.17
CA SER A 30 -2.12 2.57 4.98
C SER A 30 -1.35 3.54 5.89
N ILE A 31 -0.98 4.72 5.39
CA ILE A 31 -0.30 5.75 6.17
C ILE A 31 -1.22 6.24 7.30
N ALA A 32 -2.46 6.58 7.01
CA ALA A 32 -3.42 7.06 8.01
C ALA A 32 -3.65 6.00 9.11
N LEU A 33 -3.87 4.75 8.70
CA LEU A 33 -4.04 3.64 9.63
C LEU A 33 -2.77 3.39 10.45
N ALA A 34 -1.60 3.40 9.84
CA ALA A 34 -0.31 3.20 10.50
C ALA A 34 -0.01 4.30 11.54
N VAL A 35 -0.28 5.56 11.22
CA VAL A 35 -0.14 6.69 12.18
C VAL A 35 -1.08 6.49 13.37
N ALA A 36 -2.34 6.13 13.14
CA ALA A 36 -3.29 5.86 14.22
C ALA A 36 -2.83 4.70 15.10
N MET A 37 -2.40 3.59 14.49
CA MET A 37 -1.85 2.41 15.18
C MET A 37 -0.58 2.77 15.97
N ALA A 38 0.34 3.57 15.41
CA ALA A 38 1.57 4.00 16.07
C ALA A 38 1.29 4.88 17.28
N ILE A 39 0.39 5.87 17.15
CA ILE A 39 -0.03 6.73 18.27
C ILE A 39 -0.66 5.90 19.39
N PHE A 40 -1.56 4.98 19.04
CA PHE A 40 -2.17 4.09 20.01
C PHE A 40 -1.13 3.22 20.72
N ALA A 41 -0.27 2.51 19.95
CA ALA A 41 0.78 1.66 20.51
C ALA A 41 1.84 2.42 21.31
N ASN A 42 2.01 3.73 21.07
CA ASN A 42 2.93 4.57 21.83
C ASN A 42 2.33 4.98 23.20
N LYS A 43 1.02 5.20 23.27
CA LYS A 43 0.31 5.63 24.49
C LYS A 43 0.05 4.48 25.49
N VAL A 44 -0.14 3.26 25.01
CA VAL A 44 -0.45 2.11 25.86
C VAL A 44 0.72 1.79 26.78
N ARG A 45 0.44 1.63 28.09
CA ARG A 45 1.44 1.32 29.13
C ARG A 45 1.55 -0.19 29.38
N VAL A 46 0.42 -0.90 29.46
CA VAL A 46 0.35 -2.35 29.72
C VAL A 46 0.13 -3.11 28.43
N GLY A 47 0.87 -4.19 28.19
CA GLY A 47 0.73 -4.99 26.96
C GLY A 47 1.29 -4.35 25.69
N LYS A 48 2.10 -3.30 25.82
CA LYS A 48 2.70 -2.56 24.68
C LYS A 48 3.42 -3.46 23.67
N SER A 49 4.17 -4.43 24.16
CA SER A 49 4.87 -5.38 23.30
C SER A 49 3.89 -6.27 22.49
N LEU A 50 2.84 -6.77 23.16
CA LEU A 50 1.84 -7.61 22.50
C LEU A 50 1.09 -6.86 21.39
N ILE A 51 0.68 -5.61 21.66
CA ILE A 51 0.01 -4.76 20.66
C ILE A 51 0.92 -4.51 19.45
N ARG A 52 2.19 -4.21 19.69
CA ARG A 52 3.17 -4.00 18.62
C ARG A 52 3.36 -5.26 17.78
N VAL A 53 3.50 -6.42 18.42
CA VAL A 53 3.61 -7.70 17.74
C VAL A 53 2.35 -8.01 16.94
N ALA A 54 1.17 -7.82 17.53
CA ALA A 54 -0.10 -8.07 16.83
C ALA A 54 -0.28 -7.20 15.57
N TYR A 55 0.08 -5.93 15.65
CA TYR A 55 0.03 -5.02 14.51
C TYR A 55 1.09 -5.30 13.44
N PHE A 56 2.27 -5.77 13.86
CA PHE A 56 3.37 -6.09 12.94
C PHE A 56 3.26 -7.50 12.35
N TYR A 57 2.52 -8.41 12.99
CA TYR A 57 2.42 -9.81 12.59
C TYR A 57 2.07 -10.03 11.11
N PRO A 58 1.13 -9.28 10.49
CA PRO A 58 0.84 -9.42 9.06
C PRO A 58 2.06 -9.23 8.16
N THR A 59 3.01 -8.42 8.57
CA THR A 59 4.22 -8.10 7.80
C THR A 59 5.18 -9.28 7.73
N ILE A 60 5.26 -10.09 8.79
CA ILE A 60 6.16 -11.24 8.88
C ILE A 60 5.73 -12.36 7.93
N LEU A 61 4.43 -12.48 7.67
CA LEU A 61 3.90 -13.53 6.82
C LEU A 61 4.37 -13.37 5.36
N PRO A 62 4.86 -14.46 4.71
CA PRO A 62 5.12 -14.45 3.27
C PRO A 62 3.88 -14.03 2.49
N MET A 63 4.07 -13.30 1.37
CA MET A 63 2.94 -12.79 0.59
C MET A 63 2.04 -13.89 0.05
N VAL A 64 2.61 -15.04 -0.31
CA VAL A 64 1.88 -16.24 -0.73
C VAL A 64 0.92 -16.73 0.36
N ALA A 65 1.36 -16.77 1.62
CA ALA A 65 0.52 -17.17 2.75
C ALA A 65 -0.62 -16.17 2.99
N VAL A 66 -0.32 -14.87 2.94
CA VAL A 66 -1.32 -13.79 3.04
C VAL A 66 -2.37 -13.93 1.94
N ALA A 67 -1.93 -14.13 0.69
CA ALA A 67 -2.85 -14.30 -0.44
C ALA A 67 -3.80 -15.48 -0.25
N ASN A 68 -3.31 -16.63 0.25
CA ASN A 68 -4.15 -17.80 0.52
C ASN A 68 -5.14 -17.56 1.68
N ILE A 69 -4.72 -16.86 2.75
CA ILE A 69 -5.61 -16.49 3.86
C ILE A 69 -6.75 -15.61 3.35
N TRP A 70 -6.44 -14.58 2.56
CA TRP A 70 -7.46 -13.68 2.03
C TRP A 70 -8.31 -14.32 0.93
N LEU A 71 -7.73 -15.21 0.12
CA LEU A 71 -8.49 -16.03 -0.83
C LEU A 71 -9.54 -16.87 -0.09
N PHE A 72 -9.16 -17.52 1.02
CA PHE A 72 -10.10 -18.24 1.87
C PHE A 72 -11.18 -17.31 2.43
N ILE A 73 -10.82 -16.14 2.97
CA ILE A 73 -11.78 -15.16 3.51
C ILE A 73 -12.82 -14.77 2.46
N TYR A 74 -12.39 -14.55 1.20
CA TYR A 74 -13.27 -14.10 0.11
C TYR A 74 -13.99 -15.24 -0.63
N THR A 75 -13.70 -16.51 -0.34
CA THR A 75 -14.34 -17.62 -1.05
C THR A 75 -15.83 -17.73 -0.69
N PRO A 76 -16.76 -17.81 -1.69
CA PRO A 76 -18.20 -17.68 -1.46
C PRO A 76 -18.82 -18.77 -0.58
N ILE A 77 -18.37 -20.02 -0.67
CA ILE A 77 -19.08 -21.16 -0.08
C ILE A 77 -18.59 -21.49 1.33
N TYR A 78 -17.29 -21.50 1.52
CA TYR A 78 -16.66 -21.96 2.78
C TYR A 78 -15.74 -20.90 3.40
N GLY A 79 -15.64 -19.75 2.79
CA GLY A 79 -14.90 -18.62 3.35
C GLY A 79 -15.73 -17.83 4.35
N ILE A 80 -15.06 -16.95 5.10
CA ILE A 80 -15.72 -16.15 6.15
C ILE A 80 -16.84 -15.28 5.55
N ILE A 81 -16.60 -14.63 4.41
CA ILE A 81 -17.61 -13.78 3.75
C ILE A 81 -18.72 -14.65 3.14
N GLY A 82 -18.38 -15.78 2.55
CA GLY A 82 -19.36 -16.71 2.00
C GLY A 82 -20.28 -17.31 3.07
N TYR A 83 -19.81 -17.45 4.32
CA TYR A 83 -20.65 -17.84 5.45
C TYR A 83 -21.68 -16.76 5.81
N LEU A 84 -21.31 -15.48 5.68
CA LEU A 84 -22.23 -14.36 5.95
C LEU A 84 -23.22 -14.16 4.80
N ASP A 85 -22.79 -14.25 3.56
CA ASP A 85 -23.62 -14.16 2.36
C ASP A 85 -23.01 -15.00 1.21
N PRO A 86 -23.56 -16.21 0.94
CA PRO A 86 -23.06 -17.09 -0.11
C PRO A 86 -23.22 -16.54 -1.54
N SER A 87 -24.03 -15.50 -1.74
CA SER A 87 -24.23 -14.87 -3.05
C SER A 87 -23.08 -13.92 -3.45
N LEU A 88 -22.30 -13.46 -2.47
CA LEU A 88 -21.21 -12.51 -2.69
C LEU A 88 -20.00 -13.19 -3.34
N ARG A 89 -19.77 -12.87 -4.61
CA ARG A 89 -18.60 -13.33 -5.38
C ARG A 89 -17.59 -12.20 -5.52
N ILE A 90 -16.95 -11.81 -4.41
CA ILE A 90 -16.08 -10.61 -4.35
C ILE A 90 -14.94 -10.66 -5.37
N LEU A 91 -14.21 -11.77 -5.43
CA LEU A 91 -13.10 -11.93 -6.39
C LEU A 91 -13.57 -12.30 -7.80
N GLY A 92 -14.79 -12.78 -7.94
CA GLY A 92 -15.40 -13.15 -9.23
C GLY A 92 -16.15 -12.01 -9.93
N ASN A 93 -16.29 -10.85 -9.27
CA ASN A 93 -16.95 -9.68 -9.83
C ASN A 93 -15.92 -8.60 -10.19
N PRO A 94 -15.87 -8.11 -11.44
CA PRO A 94 -14.92 -7.07 -11.88
C PRO A 94 -14.95 -5.80 -11.03
N ASP A 95 -16.14 -5.41 -10.55
CA ASP A 95 -16.31 -4.17 -9.78
C ASP A 95 -15.78 -4.25 -8.35
N THR A 96 -15.64 -5.45 -7.79
CA THR A 96 -15.23 -5.65 -6.39
C THR A 96 -13.85 -6.29 -6.22
N ALA A 97 -13.37 -7.02 -7.22
CA ALA A 97 -12.13 -7.79 -7.12
C ALA A 97 -10.90 -6.92 -6.81
N LEU A 98 -10.78 -5.76 -7.47
CA LEU A 98 -9.67 -4.83 -7.23
C LEU A 98 -9.71 -4.26 -5.81
N TRP A 99 -10.90 -3.93 -5.30
CA TRP A 99 -11.07 -3.40 -3.94
C TRP A 99 -10.71 -4.43 -2.86
N ALA A 100 -11.03 -5.70 -3.11
CA ALA A 100 -10.64 -6.79 -2.23
C ALA A 100 -9.10 -6.89 -2.10
N ILE A 101 -8.39 -6.75 -3.20
CA ILE A 101 -6.92 -6.72 -3.21
C ILE A 101 -6.40 -5.47 -2.49
N ILE A 102 -6.98 -4.30 -2.72
CA ILE A 102 -6.63 -3.05 -2.03
C ILE A 102 -6.78 -3.19 -0.51
N ILE A 103 -7.87 -3.76 -0.02
CA ILE A 103 -8.11 -3.99 1.41
C ILE A 103 -7.04 -4.90 2.02
N MET A 104 -6.72 -6.01 1.36
CA MET A 104 -5.64 -6.92 1.77
C MET A 104 -4.29 -6.20 1.84
N LEU A 105 -3.97 -5.40 0.83
CA LEU A 105 -2.72 -4.64 0.77
C LEU A 105 -2.64 -3.59 1.87
N ILE A 106 -3.72 -2.85 2.15
CA ILE A 106 -3.80 -1.88 3.24
C ILE A 106 -3.52 -2.55 4.57
N TRP A 107 -4.17 -3.68 4.84
CA TRP A 107 -4.00 -4.43 6.09
C TRP A 107 -2.54 -4.87 6.29
N LYS A 108 -1.92 -5.42 5.25
CA LYS A 108 -0.50 -5.84 5.31
C LYS A 108 0.44 -4.67 5.43
N GLN A 109 0.23 -3.63 4.64
CA GLN A 109 1.10 -2.46 4.56
C GLN A 109 1.04 -1.61 5.83
N ALA A 110 -0.13 -1.44 6.44
CA ALA A 110 -0.30 -0.62 7.63
C ALA A 110 0.57 -1.08 8.81
N GLY A 111 0.68 -2.38 9.03
CA GLY A 111 1.55 -2.96 10.06
C GLY A 111 3.04 -2.69 9.82
N TYR A 112 3.48 -2.78 8.56
CA TYR A 112 4.84 -2.46 8.16
C TYR A 112 5.16 -0.97 8.38
N VAL A 113 4.30 -0.12 7.89
CA VAL A 113 4.45 1.34 7.95
C VAL A 113 4.35 1.87 9.38
N MET A 114 3.54 1.24 10.24
CA MET A 114 3.39 1.60 11.66
C MET A 114 4.74 1.62 12.40
N VAL A 115 5.66 0.71 12.08
CA VAL A 115 6.96 0.63 12.79
C VAL A 115 7.80 1.89 12.57
N PHE A 116 7.78 2.43 11.34
CA PHE A 116 8.49 3.67 11.02
C PHE A 116 7.89 4.86 11.76
N TYR A 117 6.55 4.96 11.80
CA TYR A 117 5.89 6.03 12.55
C TYR A 117 6.07 5.89 14.05
N LEU A 118 6.10 4.67 14.57
CA LEU A 118 6.39 4.44 15.98
C LEU A 118 7.81 4.88 16.35
N SER A 119 8.80 4.62 15.50
CA SER A 119 10.17 5.10 15.66
C SER A 119 10.23 6.62 15.57
N GLY A 120 9.58 7.22 14.57
CA GLY A 120 9.49 8.67 14.43
C GLY A 120 8.85 9.36 15.64
N LEU A 121 7.75 8.80 16.18
CA LEU A 121 7.11 9.31 17.39
C LEU A 121 8.01 9.24 18.63
N GLN A 122 8.85 8.22 18.74
CA GLN A 122 9.78 8.06 19.87
C GLN A 122 10.97 9.02 19.77
N GLY A 123 11.28 9.54 18.59
CA GLY A 123 12.31 10.56 18.38
C GLY A 123 11.86 11.98 18.72
N ILE A 124 10.55 12.22 18.93
CA ILE A 124 10.05 13.54 19.31
C ILE A 124 10.28 13.75 20.81
N SER A 125 10.92 14.87 21.17
CA SER A 125 11.16 15.20 22.59
C SER A 125 9.85 15.30 23.36
N ARG A 126 9.84 14.70 24.54
CA ARG A 126 8.70 14.74 25.46
C ARG A 126 8.42 16.15 25.97
N GLU A 127 9.45 16.98 26.10
CA GLU A 127 9.34 18.37 26.52
C GLU A 127 8.43 19.21 25.63
N LEU A 128 8.44 18.92 24.31
CA LEU A 128 7.54 19.61 23.36
C LEU A 128 6.06 19.32 23.66
N TYR A 129 5.74 18.09 24.05
CA TYR A 129 4.39 17.71 24.42
C TYR A 129 3.97 18.32 25.75
N GLU A 130 4.86 18.27 26.77
CA GLU A 130 4.62 18.83 28.10
C GLU A 130 4.46 20.35 28.03
N ALA A 131 5.27 21.06 27.29
CA ALA A 131 5.12 22.51 27.07
C ALA A 131 3.78 22.86 26.41
N ALA A 132 3.38 22.11 25.36
CA ALA A 132 2.10 22.34 24.70
C ALA A 132 0.89 22.04 25.61
N GLU A 133 1.00 21.04 26.47
CA GLU A 133 -0.04 20.71 27.46
C GLU A 133 -0.17 21.82 28.53
N LEU A 134 0.97 22.40 29.00
CA LEU A 134 0.99 23.53 29.90
C LEU A 134 0.36 24.79 29.30
N ASP A 135 0.56 24.99 27.98
CA ASP A 135 -0.10 26.07 27.21
C ASP A 135 -1.59 25.80 26.95
N GLY A 136 -2.16 24.72 27.47
CA GLY A 136 -3.57 24.33 27.32
C GLY A 136 -3.94 23.84 25.90
N ALA A 137 -2.96 23.40 25.11
CA ALA A 137 -3.22 22.91 23.75
C ALA A 137 -4.03 21.60 23.75
N LYS A 138 -5.08 21.54 22.94
CA LYS A 138 -5.90 20.34 22.76
C LYS A 138 -5.11 19.25 22.02
N PRO A 139 -5.38 17.94 22.23
CA PRO A 139 -4.67 16.84 21.58
C PRO A 139 -4.64 16.95 20.04
N ILE A 140 -5.71 17.41 19.42
CA ILE A 140 -5.78 17.63 17.97
C ILE A 140 -4.84 18.75 17.52
N THR A 141 -4.69 19.80 18.30
CA THR A 141 -3.76 20.91 18.04
C THR A 141 -2.33 20.43 18.15
N ILE A 142 -2.00 19.65 19.18
CA ILE A 142 -0.70 19.01 19.37
C ILE A 142 -0.37 18.11 18.17
N PHE A 143 -1.33 17.29 17.72
CA PHE A 143 -1.14 16.44 16.56
C PHE A 143 -0.79 17.26 15.31
N HIS A 144 -1.58 18.29 14.97
CA HIS A 144 -1.38 19.05 13.73
C HIS A 144 -0.18 20.00 13.78
N LYS A 145 0.15 20.57 14.95
CA LYS A 145 1.22 21.58 15.08
C LYS A 145 2.58 21.00 15.49
N ILE A 146 2.61 19.85 16.16
CA ILE A 146 3.85 19.24 16.66
C ILE A 146 4.07 17.89 16.01
N THR A 147 3.16 16.93 16.25
CA THR A 147 3.37 15.53 15.87
C THR A 147 3.47 15.35 14.37
N TRP A 148 2.47 15.82 13.60
CA TRP A 148 2.43 15.64 12.16
C TRP A 148 3.58 16.35 11.40
N PRO A 149 3.92 17.62 11.72
CA PRO A 149 5.07 18.28 11.10
C PRO A 149 6.40 17.57 11.34
N LEU A 150 6.64 17.08 12.56
CA LEU A 150 7.87 16.35 12.90
C LEU A 150 7.92 14.94 12.31
N LEU A 151 6.78 14.36 11.95
CA LEU A 151 6.69 13.08 11.23
C LEU A 151 6.81 13.22 9.70
N LYS A 152 6.88 14.44 9.14
CA LYS A 152 6.99 14.64 7.69
C LYS A 152 8.16 13.88 7.05
N PRO A 153 9.40 13.89 7.60
CA PRO A 153 10.51 13.13 7.03
C PRO A 153 10.21 11.64 6.96
N THR A 154 9.63 11.08 8.02
CA THR A 154 9.17 9.69 8.05
C THR A 154 8.10 9.43 6.99
N THR A 155 7.16 10.37 6.82
CA THR A 155 6.09 10.25 5.82
C THR A 155 6.63 10.22 4.40
N ILE A 156 7.62 11.07 4.09
CA ILE A 156 8.27 11.08 2.77
C ILE A 156 8.92 9.74 2.49
N TYR A 157 9.72 9.24 3.43
CA TYR A 157 10.40 7.96 3.32
C TYR A 157 9.42 6.80 3.11
N VAL A 158 8.39 6.73 3.97
CA VAL A 158 7.35 5.70 3.91
C VAL A 158 6.58 5.76 2.59
N ALA A 159 6.24 6.95 2.10
CA ALA A 159 5.49 7.09 0.86
C ALA A 159 6.30 6.59 -0.35
N ILE A 160 7.62 6.84 -0.40
CA ILE A 160 8.49 6.34 -1.48
C ILE A 160 8.56 4.81 -1.44
N ILE A 161 8.76 4.21 -0.26
CA ILE A 161 8.79 2.75 -0.12
C ILE A 161 7.42 2.14 -0.49
N SER A 162 6.34 2.74 0.01
CA SER A 162 4.98 2.26 -0.27
C SER A 162 4.64 2.34 -1.75
N LEU A 163 5.07 3.41 -2.44
CA LEU A 163 4.93 3.54 -3.88
C LEU A 163 5.65 2.40 -4.60
N THR A 164 6.92 2.17 -4.27
CA THR A 164 7.70 1.07 -4.87
C THR A 164 7.03 -0.28 -4.64
N ASN A 165 6.48 -0.53 -3.45
CA ASN A 165 5.79 -1.78 -3.13
C ASN A 165 4.46 -1.92 -3.88
N ALA A 166 3.71 -0.83 -4.09
CA ALA A 166 2.45 -0.85 -4.83
C ALA A 166 2.61 -1.31 -6.30
N TYR A 167 3.80 -1.11 -6.88
CA TYR A 167 4.09 -1.56 -8.25
C TYR A 167 4.71 -2.97 -8.34
N LYS A 168 5.14 -3.56 -7.21
CA LYS A 168 5.70 -4.92 -7.16
C LYS A 168 4.64 -6.00 -6.91
N VAL A 169 3.39 -5.70 -7.23
CA VAL A 169 2.23 -6.56 -6.97
C VAL A 169 2.15 -7.66 -8.03
N VAL A 170 2.68 -8.86 -7.76
CA VAL A 170 2.62 -10.04 -8.64
C VAL A 170 2.15 -11.29 -7.90
N ASP A 171 2.82 -11.66 -6.80
CA ASP A 171 2.63 -12.96 -6.15
C ASP A 171 1.19 -13.24 -5.74
N HIS A 172 0.54 -12.27 -5.12
CA HIS A 172 -0.83 -12.42 -4.65
C HIS A 172 -1.87 -12.35 -5.79
N LEU A 173 -1.58 -11.63 -6.88
CA LEU A 173 -2.44 -11.65 -8.06
C LEU A 173 -2.44 -13.02 -8.72
N TYR A 174 -1.26 -13.63 -8.83
CA TYR A 174 -1.13 -14.97 -9.38
C TYR A 174 -1.96 -16.01 -8.63
N ILE A 175 -2.02 -15.89 -7.28
CA ILE A 175 -2.75 -16.81 -6.42
C ILE A 175 -4.25 -16.50 -6.39
N MET A 176 -4.63 -15.23 -6.22
CA MET A 176 -6.01 -14.84 -5.92
C MET A 176 -6.89 -14.73 -7.16
N THR A 177 -6.41 -14.11 -8.22
CA THR A 177 -7.24 -13.70 -9.36
C THR A 177 -6.63 -13.98 -10.72
N LYS A 178 -5.32 -14.17 -10.83
CA LYS A 178 -4.57 -14.27 -12.10
C LYS A 178 -4.84 -13.10 -13.04
N GLY A 179 -5.04 -11.90 -12.47
CA GLY A 179 -5.39 -10.70 -13.22
C GLY A 179 -6.88 -10.53 -13.55
N GLY A 180 -7.71 -11.55 -13.28
CA GLY A 180 -9.15 -11.56 -13.58
C GLY A 180 -10.04 -10.94 -12.49
N PRO A 181 -11.37 -10.97 -12.72
CA PRO A 181 -12.05 -11.30 -13.98
C PRO A 181 -11.88 -10.19 -15.03
N GLY A 182 -11.76 -10.58 -16.31
CA GLY A 182 -11.71 -9.60 -17.43
C GLY A 182 -10.60 -8.55 -17.33
N ASN A 183 -9.43 -8.89 -16.80
CA ASN A 183 -8.31 -7.98 -16.47
C ASN A 183 -8.59 -6.94 -15.37
N ALA A 184 -9.70 -7.05 -14.64
CA ALA A 184 -10.08 -6.07 -13.61
C ALA A 184 -9.04 -5.94 -12.48
N THR A 185 -8.23 -6.95 -12.25
CA THR A 185 -7.15 -6.93 -11.25
C THR A 185 -5.75 -7.04 -11.87
N ASN A 186 -5.65 -7.00 -13.22
CA ASN A 186 -4.35 -7.09 -13.87
C ASN A 186 -3.50 -5.86 -13.55
N MET A 187 -2.22 -6.07 -13.29
CA MET A 187 -1.23 -5.05 -12.94
C MET A 187 -0.09 -5.04 -13.93
N LEU A 188 0.56 -3.90 -14.09
CA LEU A 188 1.63 -3.72 -15.07
C LEU A 188 2.72 -4.79 -14.96
N LEU A 189 3.24 -5.03 -13.76
CA LEU A 189 4.32 -6.01 -13.57
C LEU A 189 3.83 -7.44 -13.82
N PHE A 190 2.57 -7.75 -13.46
CA PHE A 190 1.98 -9.05 -13.74
C PHE A 190 1.71 -9.23 -15.25
N TYR A 191 1.25 -8.18 -15.93
CA TYR A 191 1.04 -8.21 -17.37
C TYR A 191 2.37 -8.33 -18.14
N ILE A 192 3.44 -7.65 -17.68
CA ILE A 192 4.80 -7.83 -18.22
C ILE A 192 5.22 -9.30 -18.11
N TYR A 193 4.97 -9.93 -16.95
CA TYR A 193 5.25 -11.34 -16.76
C TYR A 193 4.48 -12.22 -17.76
N GLN A 194 3.16 -12.01 -17.88
CA GLN A 194 2.33 -12.77 -18.84
C GLN A 194 2.84 -12.60 -20.28
N VAL A 195 3.09 -11.36 -20.71
CA VAL A 195 3.52 -11.08 -22.08
C VAL A 195 4.91 -11.66 -22.36
N GLY A 196 5.83 -11.58 -21.42
CA GLY A 196 7.20 -12.05 -21.59
C GLY A 196 7.34 -13.57 -21.49
N PHE A 197 6.60 -14.21 -20.57
CA PHE A 197 6.81 -15.62 -20.24
C PHE A 197 5.67 -16.55 -20.68
N ASP A 198 4.41 -16.06 -20.70
CA ASP A 198 3.29 -16.88 -21.15
C ASP A 198 3.06 -16.71 -22.66
N PHE A 199 3.22 -15.49 -23.19
CA PHE A 199 2.99 -15.18 -24.62
C PHE A 199 4.28 -15.10 -25.45
N TRP A 200 5.45 -15.13 -24.81
CA TRP A 200 6.76 -15.09 -25.48
C TRP A 200 7.01 -13.84 -26.35
N ASP A 201 6.30 -12.74 -26.09
CA ASP A 201 6.52 -11.44 -26.76
C ASP A 201 7.49 -10.58 -25.93
N THR A 202 8.78 -10.90 -26.01
CA THR A 202 9.83 -10.21 -25.27
C THR A 202 9.93 -8.73 -25.65
N GLY A 203 9.72 -8.39 -26.93
CA GLY A 203 9.81 -6.99 -27.38
C GLY A 203 8.74 -6.09 -26.77
N LYS A 204 7.51 -6.61 -26.60
CA LYS A 204 6.44 -5.91 -25.91
C LYS A 204 6.69 -5.85 -24.39
N ALA A 205 7.16 -6.95 -23.80
CA ALA A 205 7.48 -7.01 -22.37
C ALA A 205 8.59 -6.01 -22.00
N ASP A 206 9.66 -5.94 -22.80
CA ASP A 206 10.77 -4.99 -22.60
C ASP A 206 10.28 -3.53 -22.73
N THR A 207 9.42 -3.24 -23.70
CA THR A 207 8.84 -1.91 -23.89
C THR A 207 8.01 -1.50 -22.67
N MET A 208 7.17 -2.40 -22.14
CA MET A 208 6.39 -2.15 -20.93
C MET A 208 7.27 -1.97 -19.69
N THR A 209 8.36 -2.73 -19.60
CA THR A 209 9.33 -2.63 -18.50
C THR A 209 9.99 -1.25 -18.48
N VAL A 210 10.40 -0.74 -19.63
CA VAL A 210 10.96 0.62 -19.75
C VAL A 210 9.95 1.68 -19.31
N VAL A 211 8.68 1.54 -19.74
CA VAL A 211 7.61 2.47 -19.33
C VAL A 211 7.38 2.41 -17.81
N LEU A 212 7.34 1.22 -17.22
CA LEU A 212 7.18 1.04 -15.78
C LEU A 212 8.32 1.71 -14.99
N ILE A 213 9.56 1.48 -15.40
CA ILE A 213 10.74 2.08 -14.74
C ILE A 213 10.71 3.61 -14.87
N ALA A 214 10.47 4.12 -16.07
CA ALA A 214 10.38 5.57 -16.33
C ALA A 214 9.31 6.23 -15.48
N MET A 215 8.13 5.61 -15.35
CA MET A 215 7.03 6.07 -14.52
C MET A 215 7.40 6.09 -13.03
N LEU A 216 8.00 5.03 -12.51
CA LEU A 216 8.45 4.96 -11.12
C LEU A 216 9.48 6.05 -10.79
N LEU A 217 10.46 6.25 -11.68
CA LEU A 217 11.47 7.30 -11.51
C LEU A 217 10.84 8.69 -11.52
N LEU A 218 9.92 8.94 -12.45
CA LEU A 218 9.25 10.23 -12.60
C LEU A 218 8.37 10.55 -11.36
N ILE A 219 7.55 9.60 -10.91
CA ILE A 219 6.69 9.81 -9.75
C ILE A 219 7.54 10.00 -8.49
N THR A 220 8.61 9.20 -8.31
CA THR A 220 9.52 9.33 -7.17
C THR A 220 10.23 10.68 -7.18
N ALA A 221 10.71 11.12 -8.33
CA ALA A 221 11.36 12.43 -8.48
C ALA A 221 10.38 13.58 -8.17
N ILE A 222 9.19 13.57 -8.74
CA ILE A 222 8.16 14.60 -8.48
C ILE A 222 7.85 14.65 -6.98
N TRP A 223 7.63 13.49 -6.37
CA TRP A 223 7.33 13.41 -4.94
C TRP A 223 8.48 13.94 -4.10
N PHE A 224 9.72 13.50 -4.36
CA PHE A 224 10.91 13.93 -3.63
C PHE A 224 11.10 15.45 -3.70
N PHE A 225 11.17 16.02 -4.91
CA PHE A 225 11.37 17.45 -5.09
C PHE A 225 10.20 18.32 -4.58
N SER A 226 8.98 17.79 -4.58
CA SER A 226 7.82 18.48 -4.01
C SER A 226 7.90 18.63 -2.49
N GLN A 227 8.51 17.68 -1.80
CA GLN A 227 8.55 17.67 -0.33
C GLN A 227 9.82 18.27 0.25
N ASP A 228 10.95 18.23 -0.46
CA ASP A 228 12.25 18.70 0.02
C ASP A 228 12.22 20.18 0.47
N LYS A 229 11.54 21.04 -0.29
CA LYS A 229 11.37 22.47 0.04
C LYS A 229 10.53 22.75 1.29
N ARG A 230 9.85 21.76 1.85
CA ARG A 230 8.90 21.90 2.99
C ARG A 230 9.33 21.13 4.23
N THR A 231 10.46 20.46 4.19
CA THR A 231 10.93 19.61 5.30
C THR A 231 12.07 20.29 6.03
N PHE A 232 11.90 20.50 7.32
CA PHE A 232 12.98 20.94 8.20
C PHE A 232 13.88 19.73 8.50
N TYR A 233 15.10 19.75 7.99
CA TYR A 233 16.19 18.93 8.47
C TYR A 233 16.90 19.75 9.58
N GLY A 234 16.38 19.64 10.79
CA GLY A 234 17.00 20.21 11.98
C GLY A 234 17.88 19.20 12.69
#